data_1b1c3dfdfaa44c92e42aad0839f6b575
#
_entry.id   1b1c3dfdfaa44c92e42aad0839f6b575
#
_cell.length_a   1.000
_cell.length_b   1.000
_cell.length_c   1.000
_cell.angle_alpha   90.00
_cell.angle_beta   90.00
_cell.angle_gamma   90.00
#
_symmetry.space_group_name_H-M   'P 1'
#
loop_
_entity.id
_entity.type
_entity.pdbx_description
1 polymer ?
#
loop_
_entity_poly.entity_id
_entity_poly.type
_entity_poly.pdbx_seq_one_letter_code
_entity_poly.pdbx_strand_id
1 'polypeptide(L)'
;MNKLNKFILIFVSAIAIILTSTTISFSKVVGDKIILGAAVSLTGKYSTNGKHTKNGYNLAVERINSMGGVKVGGKTYKFDIIYYDDESNSGRAAQLAERLIKQDGVHYMLGPYSSGLTKAIAPVTEENKIPMVEANGASRSLFTKGYKYLFAVLSAANQYLEVAIDLAV
;
A
#
# COMPACT_ATOMS: atom_id res chain seq x y z
N MET A 1 -45.97 28.52 -15.01
CA MET A 1 -45.21 27.28 -15.10
C MET A 1 -46.04 26.18 -14.43
N ASN A 2 -46.52 25.18 -15.22
CA ASN A 2 -47.41 24.13 -14.73
C ASN A 2 -46.71 23.24 -13.69
N LYS A 3 -47.49 22.71 -12.72
CA LYS A 3 -46.96 21.79 -11.67
C LYS A 3 -46.14 20.63 -12.27
N LEU A 4 -46.53 20.12 -13.44
CA LEU A 4 -45.84 19.07 -14.18
C LEU A 4 -44.42 19.49 -14.60
N ASN A 5 -44.25 20.70 -15.08
CA ASN A 5 -42.90 21.21 -15.50
C ASN A 5 -41.95 21.42 -14.30
N LYS A 6 -42.50 21.76 -13.10
CA LYS A 6 -41.68 21.83 -11.88
C LYS A 6 -41.20 20.44 -11.44
N PHE A 7 -42.06 19.39 -11.54
CA PHE A 7 -41.70 18.03 -11.21
C PHE A 7 -40.63 17.48 -12.17
N ILE A 8 -40.76 17.73 -13.47
CA ILE A 8 -39.78 17.32 -14.47
C ILE A 8 -38.43 18.01 -14.24
N LEU A 9 -38.42 19.31 -13.90
CA LEU A 9 -37.21 20.05 -13.60
C LEU A 9 -36.48 19.55 -12.36
N ILE A 10 -37.22 19.19 -11.30
CA ILE A 10 -36.69 18.61 -10.05
C ILE A 10 -36.11 17.21 -10.33
N PHE A 11 -36.81 16.40 -11.14
CA PHE A 11 -36.32 15.05 -11.46
C PHE A 11 -35.07 15.05 -12.34
N VAL A 12 -35.00 15.96 -13.29
CA VAL A 12 -33.81 16.14 -14.15
C VAL A 12 -32.61 16.68 -13.34
N SER A 13 -32.84 17.61 -12.40
CA SER A 13 -31.77 18.10 -11.54
C SER A 13 -31.28 17.05 -10.54
N ALA A 14 -32.16 16.17 -10.02
CA ALA A 14 -31.79 15.07 -9.14
C ALA A 14 -30.96 14.00 -9.87
N ILE A 15 -31.28 13.66 -11.11
CA ILE A 15 -30.51 12.74 -11.95
C ILE A 15 -29.14 13.33 -12.31
N ALA A 16 -29.04 14.62 -12.59
CA ALA A 16 -27.77 15.29 -12.87
C ALA A 16 -26.82 15.29 -11.65
N ILE A 17 -27.36 15.38 -10.43
CA ILE A 17 -26.58 15.34 -9.19
C ILE A 17 -26.06 13.92 -8.89
N ILE A 18 -26.81 12.87 -9.26
CA ILE A 18 -26.42 11.48 -9.06
C ILE A 18 -25.30 11.07 -10.06
N LEU A 19 -25.30 11.65 -11.26
CA LEU A 19 -24.30 11.39 -12.29
C LEU A 19 -22.92 12.03 -12.04
N THR A 20 -22.85 13.02 -11.12
CA THR A 20 -21.58 13.73 -10.83
C THR A 20 -20.79 13.17 -9.64
N SER A 21 -21.32 12.17 -8.92
CA SER A 21 -20.70 11.66 -7.68
C SER A 21 -19.93 10.35 -7.82
N THR A 22 -19.72 9.84 -9.03
CA THR A 22 -18.75 8.75 -9.24
C THR A 22 -17.38 9.33 -9.59
N THR A 23 -16.73 10.00 -8.65
CA THR A 23 -15.28 10.15 -8.72
C THR A 23 -14.68 8.78 -8.49
N ILE A 24 -14.52 8.00 -9.55
CA ILE A 24 -13.60 6.88 -9.55
C ILE A 24 -12.23 7.52 -9.34
N SER A 25 -11.75 7.45 -8.10
CA SER A 25 -10.37 7.82 -7.79
C SER A 25 -9.48 6.77 -8.45
N PHE A 26 -9.21 6.94 -9.73
CA PHE A 26 -8.11 6.22 -10.35
C PHE A 26 -6.83 6.68 -9.67
N SER A 27 -6.13 5.75 -9.06
CA SER A 27 -4.74 5.93 -8.69
C SER A 27 -4.04 6.61 -9.87
N LYS A 28 -3.51 7.82 -9.64
CA LYS A 28 -2.97 8.66 -10.69
C LYS A 28 -1.63 8.10 -11.15
N VAL A 29 -1.69 7.15 -12.10
CA VAL A 29 -0.46 6.66 -12.75
C VAL A 29 0.15 7.83 -13.52
N VAL A 30 1.32 8.27 -13.13
CA VAL A 30 2.05 9.35 -13.81
C VAL A 30 2.83 8.74 -14.97
N GLY A 31 2.33 8.93 -16.17
CA GLY A 31 2.98 8.43 -17.40
C GLY A 31 2.90 6.90 -17.54
N ASP A 32 4.07 6.26 -17.66
CA ASP A 32 4.25 4.81 -17.82
C ASP A 32 4.81 4.13 -16.56
N LYS A 33 4.76 4.80 -15.40
CA LYS A 33 5.32 4.31 -14.14
C LYS A 33 4.25 4.11 -13.08
N ILE A 34 4.37 3.01 -12.35
CA ILE A 34 3.68 2.75 -11.10
C ILE A 34 4.66 3.09 -9.97
N ILE A 35 4.33 4.10 -9.17
CA ILE A 35 5.19 4.56 -8.08
C ILE A 35 4.83 3.82 -6.79
N LEU A 36 5.82 3.16 -6.20
CA LEU A 36 5.73 2.50 -4.91
C LEU A 36 6.31 3.40 -3.82
N GLY A 37 5.77 3.35 -2.62
CA GLY A 37 6.31 4.07 -1.47
C GLY A 37 6.82 3.11 -0.40
N ALA A 38 7.94 3.43 0.24
CA ALA A 38 8.49 2.64 1.32
C ALA A 38 9.14 3.53 2.40
N ALA A 39 8.58 3.52 3.60
CA ALA A 39 9.26 4.02 4.78
C ALA A 39 10.01 2.84 5.42
N VAL A 40 11.33 2.85 5.39
CA VAL A 40 12.18 1.74 5.84
C VAL A 40 13.29 2.24 6.76
N SER A 41 13.70 1.42 7.72
CA SER A 41 14.76 1.79 8.68
C SER A 41 16.13 1.73 8.00
N LEU A 42 16.63 2.86 7.52
CA LEU A 42 17.99 2.97 6.99
C LEU A 42 18.99 3.33 8.10
N THR A 43 18.48 3.90 9.20
CA THR A 43 19.22 4.19 10.42
C THR A 43 18.49 3.63 11.65
N GLY A 44 19.10 3.75 12.85
CA GLY A 44 18.55 3.24 14.10
C GLY A 44 18.72 1.74 14.29
N LYS A 45 17.99 1.16 15.26
CA LYS A 45 18.17 -0.23 15.73
C LYS A 45 17.87 -1.30 14.67
N TYR A 46 17.06 -0.97 13.67
CA TYR A 46 16.68 -1.90 12.60
C TYR A 46 17.42 -1.63 11.28
N SER A 47 18.47 -0.79 11.27
CA SER A 47 19.14 -0.34 10.06
C SER A 47 19.68 -1.48 9.19
N THR A 48 20.23 -2.53 9.79
CA THR A 48 20.70 -3.71 9.05
C THR A 48 19.56 -4.39 8.30
N ASN A 49 18.48 -4.69 9.00
CA ASN A 49 17.31 -5.36 8.41
C ASN A 49 16.58 -4.45 7.40
N GLY A 50 16.46 -3.15 7.69
CA GLY A 50 15.87 -2.18 6.76
C GLY A 50 16.67 -2.04 5.46
N LYS A 51 17.98 -2.09 5.52
CA LYS A 51 18.85 -2.13 4.33
C LYS A 51 18.64 -3.42 3.51
N HIS A 52 18.52 -4.58 4.16
CA HIS A 52 18.19 -5.83 3.48
C HIS A 52 16.82 -5.77 2.82
N THR A 53 15.82 -5.23 3.52
CA THR A 53 14.47 -5.00 2.97
C THR A 53 14.53 -4.13 1.72
N LYS A 54 15.22 -2.98 1.78
CA LYS A 54 15.42 -2.09 0.62
C LYS A 54 16.10 -2.79 -0.55
N ASN A 55 17.16 -3.56 -0.28
CA ASN A 55 17.87 -4.31 -1.32
C ASN A 55 16.97 -5.34 -2.00
N GLY A 56 16.13 -6.05 -1.23
CA GLY A 56 15.15 -7.00 -1.78
C GLY A 56 14.13 -6.31 -2.68
N TYR A 57 13.60 -5.16 -2.27
CA TYR A 57 12.66 -4.38 -3.07
C TYR A 57 13.31 -3.85 -4.36
N ASN A 58 14.53 -3.33 -4.27
CA ASN A 58 15.28 -2.87 -5.45
C ASN A 58 15.51 -4.00 -6.45
N LEU A 59 15.95 -5.17 -5.97
CA LEU A 59 16.18 -6.34 -6.81
C LEU A 59 14.89 -6.80 -7.52
N ALA A 60 13.77 -6.82 -6.81
CA ALA A 60 12.48 -7.20 -7.39
C ALA A 60 12.03 -6.21 -8.47
N VAL A 61 12.13 -4.91 -8.21
CA VAL A 61 11.76 -3.86 -9.16
C VAL A 61 12.67 -3.87 -10.38
N GLU A 62 13.98 -3.99 -10.18
CA GLU A 62 14.96 -4.11 -11.27
C GLU A 62 14.64 -5.32 -12.17
N ARG A 63 14.39 -6.48 -11.57
CA ARG A 63 14.04 -7.69 -12.30
C ARG A 63 12.76 -7.54 -13.11
N ILE A 64 11.68 -7.02 -12.51
CA ILE A 64 10.40 -6.80 -13.22
C ILE A 64 10.60 -5.80 -14.36
N ASN A 65 11.31 -4.71 -14.12
CA ASN A 65 11.56 -3.68 -15.12
C ASN A 65 12.44 -4.18 -16.27
N SER A 66 13.42 -5.04 -16.00
CA SER A 66 14.28 -5.66 -17.05
C SER A 66 13.51 -6.64 -17.93
N MET A 67 12.47 -7.30 -17.38
CA MET A 67 11.55 -8.15 -18.15
C MET A 67 10.50 -7.35 -18.95
N GLY A 68 10.60 -6.03 -18.96
CA GLY A 68 9.69 -5.14 -19.69
C GLY A 68 8.63 -4.46 -18.82
N GLY A 69 8.53 -4.79 -17.53
CA GLY A 69 7.52 -4.25 -16.62
C GLY A 69 6.24 -5.08 -16.54
N VAL A 70 5.14 -4.49 -16.09
CA VAL A 70 3.84 -5.14 -15.94
C VAL A 70 2.82 -4.60 -16.94
N LYS A 71 1.98 -5.48 -17.48
CA LYS A 71 0.91 -5.11 -18.40
C LYS A 71 -0.41 -4.95 -17.64
N VAL A 72 -1.01 -3.76 -17.76
CA VAL A 72 -2.32 -3.46 -17.16
C VAL A 72 -3.18 -2.74 -18.23
N GLY A 73 -4.35 -3.28 -18.53
CA GLY A 73 -5.28 -2.67 -19.49
C GLY A 73 -4.68 -2.44 -20.88
N GLY A 74 -3.79 -3.33 -21.34
CA GLY A 74 -3.12 -3.23 -22.64
C GLY A 74 -1.91 -2.29 -22.68
N LYS A 75 -1.60 -1.57 -21.59
CA LYS A 75 -0.41 -0.73 -21.44
C LYS A 75 0.64 -1.42 -20.58
N THR A 76 1.89 -1.12 -20.85
CA THR A 76 3.02 -1.62 -20.05
C THR A 76 3.53 -0.52 -19.12
N TYR A 77 3.74 -0.88 -17.85
CA TYR A 77 4.22 0.02 -16.82
C TYR A 77 5.48 -0.53 -16.18
N LYS A 78 6.40 0.37 -15.85
CA LYS A 78 7.57 0.06 -15.02
C LYS A 78 7.31 0.52 -13.58
N PHE A 79 7.97 -0.11 -12.62
CA PHE A 79 7.93 0.32 -11.23
C PHE A 79 9.05 1.30 -10.94
N ASP A 80 8.77 2.24 -10.01
CA ASP A 80 9.75 3.08 -9.34
C ASP A 80 9.44 3.09 -7.84
N ILE A 81 10.44 3.35 -6.97
CA ILE A 81 10.23 3.35 -5.51
C ILE A 81 10.74 4.64 -4.91
N ILE A 82 9.90 5.31 -4.12
CA ILE A 82 10.29 6.43 -3.26
C ILE A 82 10.55 5.88 -1.86
N TYR A 83 11.75 6.12 -1.35
CA TYR A 83 12.17 5.68 -0.01
C TYR A 83 12.31 6.85 0.95
N TYR A 84 11.88 6.62 2.20
CA TYR A 84 12.20 7.48 3.33
C TYR A 84 12.75 6.64 4.49
N ASP A 85 13.68 7.23 5.25
CA ASP A 85 14.22 6.62 6.46
C ASP A 85 13.29 6.88 7.64
N ASP A 86 12.72 5.82 8.22
CA ASP A 86 11.87 5.89 9.40
C ASP A 86 12.66 5.94 10.71
N GLU A 87 14.00 5.85 10.64
CA GLU A 87 14.91 5.89 11.79
C GLU A 87 14.57 4.84 12.86
N SER A 88 13.93 3.74 12.48
CA SER A 88 13.41 2.70 13.38
C SER A 88 12.38 3.22 14.39
N ASN A 89 11.67 4.30 14.05
CA ASN A 89 10.67 4.97 14.87
C ASN A 89 9.26 4.80 14.30
N SER A 90 8.36 4.23 15.08
CA SER A 90 6.99 3.93 14.62
C SER A 90 6.17 5.19 14.31
N GLY A 91 6.31 6.25 15.09
CA GLY A 91 5.60 7.52 14.82
C GLY A 91 6.09 8.16 13.53
N ARG A 92 7.41 8.17 13.30
CA ARG A 92 8.00 8.66 12.07
C ARG A 92 7.59 7.82 10.85
N ALA A 93 7.57 6.50 11.00
CA ALA A 93 7.12 5.59 9.94
C ALA A 93 5.69 5.91 9.48
N ALA A 94 4.76 6.14 10.42
CA ALA A 94 3.38 6.52 10.10
C ALA A 94 3.31 7.90 9.39
N GLN A 95 4.06 8.90 9.88
CA GLN A 95 4.11 10.24 9.25
C GLN A 95 4.68 10.17 7.82
N LEU A 96 5.72 9.36 7.60
CA LEU A 96 6.32 9.18 6.28
C LEU A 96 5.40 8.42 5.33
N ALA A 97 4.64 7.44 5.82
CA ALA A 97 3.61 6.78 5.03
C ALA A 97 2.52 7.77 4.57
N GLU A 98 2.08 8.65 5.47
CA GLU A 98 1.14 9.70 5.13
C GLU A 98 1.69 10.67 4.09
N ARG A 99 2.96 11.07 4.21
CA ARG A 99 3.66 11.90 3.24
C ARG A 99 3.72 11.22 1.87
N LEU A 100 4.19 9.97 1.81
CA LEU A 100 4.28 9.18 0.58
C LEU A 100 2.92 9.13 -0.15
N ILE A 101 1.84 8.93 0.60
CA ILE A 101 0.49 8.83 0.04
C ILE A 101 -0.04 10.21 -0.40
N LYS A 102 0.01 11.21 0.50
CA LYS A 102 -0.69 12.49 0.28
C LYS A 102 0.13 13.52 -0.50
N GLN A 103 1.45 13.48 -0.40
CA GLN A 103 2.33 14.48 -1.03
C GLN A 103 3.04 13.91 -2.25
N ASP A 104 3.61 12.70 -2.12
CA ASP A 104 4.37 12.09 -3.22
C ASP A 104 3.46 11.29 -4.18
N GLY A 105 2.22 11.02 -3.79
CA GLY A 105 1.19 10.41 -4.64
C GLY A 105 1.49 8.97 -5.03
N VAL A 106 2.10 8.19 -4.12
CA VAL A 106 2.39 6.77 -4.40
C VAL A 106 1.12 5.96 -4.59
N HIS A 107 1.20 4.94 -5.45
CA HIS A 107 0.05 4.10 -5.79
C HIS A 107 -0.12 2.92 -4.85
N TYR A 108 0.99 2.41 -4.34
CA TYR A 108 1.06 1.26 -3.45
C TYR A 108 2.16 1.49 -2.42
N MET A 109 2.02 0.87 -1.26
CA MET A 109 3.04 0.88 -0.22
C MET A 109 3.73 -0.49 -0.11
N LEU A 110 5.03 -0.46 0.12
CA LEU A 110 5.82 -1.60 0.54
C LEU A 110 6.07 -1.49 2.04
N GLY A 111 5.85 -2.58 2.75
CA GLY A 111 5.96 -2.61 4.22
C GLY A 111 7.39 -2.44 4.72
N PRO A 112 7.57 -1.93 5.95
CA PRO A 112 8.88 -1.81 6.60
C PRO A 112 9.34 -3.14 7.20
N TYR A 113 10.59 -3.20 7.65
CA TYR A 113 11.02 -4.24 8.58
C TYR A 113 10.37 -4.03 9.94
N SER A 114 9.91 -5.13 10.52
CA SER A 114 9.28 -5.35 11.81
C SER A 114 7.76 -5.15 11.88
N SER A 115 7.14 -6.01 12.68
CA SER A 115 5.70 -5.93 12.98
C SER A 115 5.30 -4.63 13.69
N GLY A 116 6.21 -4.03 14.46
CA GLY A 116 5.95 -2.78 15.17
C GLY A 116 5.79 -1.59 14.22
N LEU A 117 6.66 -1.48 13.23
CA LEU A 117 6.59 -0.44 12.19
C LEU A 117 5.41 -0.67 11.25
N THR A 118 5.19 -1.92 10.83
CA THR A 118 4.02 -2.29 10.02
C THR A 118 2.71 -1.93 10.75
N LYS A 119 2.62 -2.19 12.05
CA LYS A 119 1.46 -1.84 12.87
C LYS A 119 1.18 -0.32 12.91
N ALA A 120 2.22 0.49 12.81
CA ALA A 120 2.09 1.95 12.79
C ALA A 120 1.64 2.46 11.40
N ILE A 121 2.10 1.85 10.32
CA ILE A 121 1.77 2.26 8.95
C ILE A 121 0.39 1.72 8.50
N ALA A 122 0.02 0.51 8.90
CA ALA A 122 -1.20 -0.15 8.43
C ALA A 122 -2.50 0.68 8.60
N PRO A 123 -2.74 1.40 9.71
CA PRO A 123 -3.91 2.29 9.80
C PRO A 123 -3.90 3.41 8.76
N VAL A 124 -2.73 3.96 8.46
CA VAL A 124 -2.58 5.05 7.47
C VAL A 124 -2.93 4.57 6.07
N THR A 125 -2.42 3.40 5.68
CA THR A 125 -2.73 2.81 4.37
C THR A 125 -4.19 2.38 4.27
N GLU A 126 -4.78 1.85 5.34
CA GLU A 126 -6.19 1.47 5.41
C GLU A 126 -7.11 2.68 5.23
N GLU A 127 -6.88 3.77 5.98
CA GLU A 127 -7.66 5.01 5.90
C GLU A 127 -7.62 5.62 4.49
N ASN A 128 -6.46 5.62 3.86
CA ASN A 128 -6.27 6.16 2.52
C ASN A 128 -6.60 5.17 1.39
N LYS A 129 -7.01 3.94 1.72
CA LYS A 129 -7.32 2.86 0.76
C LYS A 129 -6.17 2.56 -0.20
N ILE A 130 -4.94 2.65 0.29
CA ILE A 130 -3.72 2.35 -0.46
C ILE A 130 -3.25 0.94 -0.07
N PRO A 131 -3.19 -0.01 -1.01
CA PRO A 131 -2.69 -1.35 -0.70
C PRO A 131 -1.24 -1.32 -0.23
N MET A 132 -0.96 -2.01 0.88
CA MET A 132 0.39 -2.23 1.39
C MET A 132 0.72 -3.72 1.35
N VAL A 133 1.83 -4.05 0.69
CA VAL A 133 2.40 -5.41 0.69
C VAL A 133 3.47 -5.48 1.76
N GLU A 134 3.24 -6.33 2.76
CA GLU A 134 4.12 -6.53 3.90
C GLU A 134 4.93 -7.82 3.74
N ALA A 135 6.25 -7.72 3.84
CA ALA A 135 7.17 -8.85 3.68
C ALA A 135 7.98 -9.20 4.94
N ASN A 136 7.89 -8.41 6.02
CA ASN A 136 8.74 -8.53 7.19
C ASN A 136 8.00 -8.44 8.54
N GLY A 137 6.69 -8.20 8.52
CA GLY A 137 5.84 -8.10 9.70
C GLY A 137 5.13 -9.43 10.00
N ALA A 138 5.76 -10.30 10.79
CA ALA A 138 5.29 -11.66 11.04
C ALA A 138 4.24 -11.81 12.15
N SER A 139 3.86 -10.73 12.85
CA SER A 139 2.91 -10.83 13.95
C SER A 139 1.49 -11.11 13.45
N ARG A 140 0.88 -12.22 13.94
CA ARG A 140 -0.52 -12.55 13.67
C ARG A 140 -1.48 -11.38 13.97
N SER A 141 -1.18 -10.59 15.00
CA SER A 141 -2.02 -9.46 15.39
C SER A 141 -2.17 -8.36 14.34
N LEU A 142 -1.33 -8.33 13.32
CA LEU A 142 -1.47 -7.43 12.17
C LEU A 142 -2.68 -7.83 11.31
N PHE A 143 -2.93 -9.13 11.18
CA PHE A 143 -3.90 -9.71 10.24
C PHE A 143 -5.24 -10.09 10.89
N THR A 144 -5.40 -9.82 12.20
CA THR A 144 -6.67 -10.05 12.92
C THR A 144 -7.50 -8.79 13.13
N LYS A 145 -7.05 -7.64 12.60
CA LYS A 145 -7.74 -6.35 12.75
C LYS A 145 -8.76 -6.05 11.66
N GLY A 146 -8.89 -6.92 10.65
CA GLY A 146 -9.83 -6.75 9.56
C GLY A 146 -9.42 -5.69 8.53
N TYR A 147 -8.13 -5.34 8.43
CA TYR A 147 -7.63 -4.47 7.38
C TYR A 147 -7.89 -5.07 5.99
N LYS A 148 -8.35 -4.25 5.07
CA LYS A 148 -8.66 -4.63 3.68
C LYS A 148 -7.51 -4.32 2.72
N TYR A 149 -6.61 -3.41 3.13
CA TYR A 149 -5.52 -2.92 2.30
C TYR A 149 -4.14 -3.38 2.79
N LEU A 150 -4.07 -4.29 3.77
CA LEU A 150 -2.82 -4.91 4.23
C LEU A 150 -2.73 -6.36 3.71
N PHE A 151 -1.69 -6.65 2.95
CA PHE A 151 -1.40 -7.96 2.36
C PHE A 151 -0.03 -8.45 2.82
N ALA A 152 0.07 -9.71 3.27
CA ALA A 152 1.33 -10.32 3.66
C ALA A 152 1.80 -11.34 2.62
N VAL A 153 3.11 -11.37 2.40
CA VAL A 153 3.80 -12.43 1.65
C VAL A 153 4.66 -13.32 2.57
N LEU A 154 4.70 -12.99 3.85
CA LEU A 154 5.39 -13.75 4.89
C LEU A 154 4.34 -14.49 5.75
N SER A 155 4.61 -15.75 6.09
CA SER A 155 3.80 -16.50 7.05
C SER A 155 3.83 -15.84 8.42
N ALA A 156 2.73 -15.94 9.17
CA ALA A 156 2.69 -15.47 10.54
C ALA A 156 3.65 -16.30 11.43
N ALA A 157 4.29 -15.65 12.40
CA ALA A 157 5.34 -16.26 13.22
C ALA A 157 4.91 -17.51 13.98
N ASN A 158 3.62 -17.63 14.32
CA ASN A 158 3.06 -18.84 14.96
C ASN A 158 3.08 -20.07 14.05
N GLN A 159 3.29 -19.92 12.75
CA GLN A 159 3.32 -21.02 11.78
C GLN A 159 4.76 -21.47 11.43
N TYR A 160 5.79 -20.78 11.93
CA TYR A 160 7.17 -21.05 11.49
C TYR A 160 7.69 -22.43 11.82
N LEU A 161 7.21 -23.04 12.93
CA LEU A 161 7.68 -24.35 13.39
C LEU A 161 6.61 -25.45 13.29
N GLU A 162 5.44 -25.17 12.72
CA GLU A 162 4.35 -26.17 12.63
C GLU A 162 4.86 -27.47 12.01
N VAL A 163 5.46 -27.41 10.82
CA VAL A 163 5.98 -28.61 10.14
C VAL A 163 7.11 -29.29 10.90
N ALA A 164 7.97 -28.52 11.57
CA ALA A 164 9.08 -29.09 12.34
C ALA A 164 8.57 -29.82 13.59
N ILE A 165 7.52 -29.33 14.22
CA ILE A 165 6.87 -29.95 15.37
C ILE A 165 6.15 -31.23 14.93
N ASP A 166 5.41 -31.20 13.82
CA ASP A 166 4.69 -32.34 13.26
C ASP A 166 5.62 -33.49 12.85
N LEU A 167 6.87 -33.17 12.45
CA LEU A 167 7.88 -34.18 12.13
C LEU A 167 8.59 -34.76 13.37
N ALA A 168 8.51 -34.06 14.51
CA ALA A 168 9.19 -34.46 15.74
C ALA A 168 8.31 -35.32 16.68
N VAL A 169 7.03 -35.48 16.36
CA VAL A 169 6.04 -36.31 17.09
C VAL A 169 5.79 -37.62 16.36
#